data_5e8599e4fe6ae33035e233b6bfdea3da
#
_entry.id   5e8599e4fe6ae33035e233b6bfdea3da
#
_cell.length_a   1.000
_cell.length_b   1.000
_cell.length_c   1.000
_cell.angle_alpha   90.00
_cell.angle_beta   90.00
_cell.angle_gamma   90.00
#
_symmetry.space_group_name_H-M   'P 1'
#
loop_
_entity.id
_entity.type
_entity.pdbx_description
1 polymer ?
#
loop_
_entity_poly.entity_id
_entity_poly.type
_entity_poly.pdbx_seq_one_letter_code
_entity_poly.pdbx_strand_id
1 'polypeptide(L)'
;MIIEMRSYDLRPGTVAEVEKRFGEALHVRTKFSPLAAFWHTEIGPLNRVIHVWPYDNFEERTRARAEAAKTGQWPPKIGEFCVALQSEIYIPTPFSPPLEPRELGGIYEIRSYTLAPGAIPGQIERWSGRIAERVKLSPLVGCWYSEFGGLNKWVHIWAYKDAGERSRIRAQAMSSGVWPPPGAQLRAA
;
A
#
# COMPACT_ATOMS: atom_id res chain seq x y z
N MET A 1 -11.50 3.07 10.66
CA MET A 1 -10.92 2.19 9.60
C MET A 1 -9.41 2.13 9.79
N ILE A 2 -8.82 0.94 9.65
CA ILE A 2 -7.38 0.68 9.62
C ILE A 2 -7.05 -0.06 8.31
N ILE A 3 -5.80 0.03 7.87
CA ILE A 3 -5.31 -0.63 6.66
C ILE A 3 -4.13 -1.51 7.03
N GLU A 4 -4.23 -2.80 6.79
CA GLU A 4 -3.12 -3.74 6.91
C GLU A 4 -2.43 -3.91 5.57
N MET A 5 -1.16 -3.50 5.47
CA MET A 5 -0.30 -3.80 4.33
C MET A 5 0.68 -4.89 4.72
N ARG A 6 0.68 -5.98 3.98
CA ARG A 6 1.58 -7.11 4.20
C ARG A 6 2.55 -7.23 3.03
N SER A 7 3.82 -7.34 3.34
CA SER A 7 4.89 -7.53 2.36
C SER A 7 5.62 -8.83 2.66
N TYR A 8 5.75 -9.69 1.67
CA TYR A 8 6.44 -10.96 1.78
C TYR A 8 7.61 -11.00 0.82
N ASP A 9 8.80 -11.13 1.34
CA ASP A 9 10.00 -11.38 0.55
C ASP A 9 10.08 -12.87 0.22
N LEU A 10 10.25 -13.18 -1.04
CA LEU A 10 10.18 -14.53 -1.58
C LEU A 10 11.56 -14.98 -2.10
N ARG A 11 11.74 -16.28 -2.20
CA ARG A 11 12.87 -16.86 -2.91
C ARG A 11 12.82 -16.47 -4.39
N PRO A 12 13.95 -16.19 -5.03
CA PRO A 12 13.99 -15.88 -6.46
C PRO A 12 13.28 -16.94 -7.32
N GLY A 13 12.51 -16.49 -8.31
CA GLY A 13 11.79 -17.35 -9.23
C GLY A 13 10.48 -17.96 -8.71
N THR A 14 10.02 -17.59 -7.51
CA THR A 14 8.82 -18.20 -6.90
C THR A 14 7.58 -17.29 -6.92
N VAL A 15 7.69 -16.06 -7.42
CA VAL A 15 6.59 -15.08 -7.43
C VAL A 15 5.34 -15.65 -8.12
N ALA A 16 5.47 -16.17 -9.32
CA ALA A 16 4.33 -16.70 -10.08
C ALA A 16 3.62 -17.86 -9.37
N GLU A 17 4.37 -18.75 -8.71
CA GLU A 17 3.76 -19.85 -7.95
C GLU A 17 3.04 -19.34 -6.68
N VAL A 18 3.61 -18.32 -6.02
CA VAL A 18 2.96 -17.67 -4.88
C VAL A 18 1.68 -16.97 -5.31
N GLU A 19 1.68 -16.23 -6.42
CA GLU A 19 0.49 -15.58 -6.97
C GLU A 19 -0.60 -16.59 -7.30
N LYS A 20 -0.23 -17.69 -7.95
CA LYS A 20 -1.16 -18.78 -8.27
C LYS A 20 -1.81 -19.34 -7.01
N ARG A 21 -1.03 -19.78 -6.03
CA ARG A 21 -1.56 -20.36 -4.77
C ARG A 21 -2.37 -19.35 -3.96
N PHE A 22 -1.96 -18.08 -3.99
CA PHE A 22 -2.72 -17.02 -3.34
C PHE A 22 -4.07 -16.82 -4.02
N GLY A 23 -4.11 -16.75 -5.35
CA GLY A 23 -5.33 -16.63 -6.15
C GLY A 23 -6.30 -17.81 -5.92
N GLU A 24 -5.78 -19.04 -5.89
CA GLU A 24 -6.58 -20.24 -5.62
C GLU A 24 -7.26 -20.21 -4.25
N ALA A 25 -6.60 -19.68 -3.22
CA ALA A 25 -7.13 -19.59 -1.85
C ALA A 25 -7.95 -18.31 -1.59
N LEU A 26 -7.84 -17.30 -2.45
CA LEU A 26 -8.39 -15.96 -2.21
C LEU A 26 -9.91 -15.96 -2.01
N HIS A 27 -10.64 -16.79 -2.76
CA HIS A 27 -12.10 -16.91 -2.66
C HIS A 27 -12.58 -17.30 -1.26
N VAL A 28 -11.75 -17.99 -0.47
CA VAL A 28 -12.04 -18.31 0.94
C VAL A 28 -11.89 -17.06 1.80
N ARG A 29 -10.79 -16.35 1.63
CA ARG A 29 -10.45 -15.20 2.46
C ARG A 29 -11.39 -14.01 2.26
N THR A 30 -11.81 -13.77 1.02
CA THR A 30 -12.69 -12.65 0.67
C THR A 30 -14.11 -12.77 1.19
N LYS A 31 -14.52 -13.94 1.69
CA LYS A 31 -15.78 -14.10 2.42
C LYS A 31 -15.79 -13.38 3.77
N PHE A 32 -14.62 -13.07 4.33
CA PHE A 32 -14.46 -12.49 5.67
C PHE A 32 -13.98 -11.05 5.67
N SER A 33 -13.25 -10.63 4.65
CA SER A 33 -12.88 -9.22 4.42
C SER A 33 -12.41 -9.04 2.98
N PRO A 34 -12.63 -7.85 2.37
CA PRO A 34 -12.18 -7.59 1.01
C PRO A 34 -10.66 -7.53 0.92
N LEU A 35 -10.10 -8.00 -0.19
CA LEU A 35 -8.75 -7.68 -0.61
C LEU A 35 -8.81 -6.41 -1.44
N ALA A 36 -8.13 -5.36 -1.01
CA ALA A 36 -8.11 -4.10 -1.76
C ALA A 36 -7.07 -4.08 -2.88
N ALA A 37 -5.94 -4.70 -2.65
CA ALA A 37 -4.87 -4.76 -3.66
C ALA A 37 -3.95 -5.96 -3.43
N PHE A 38 -3.39 -6.45 -4.55
CA PHE A 38 -2.30 -7.43 -4.56
C PHE A 38 -1.34 -7.07 -5.69
N TRP A 39 -0.07 -6.94 -5.38
CA TRP A 39 0.99 -6.58 -6.32
C TRP A 39 2.22 -7.43 -6.08
N HIS A 40 3.05 -7.59 -7.11
CA HIS A 40 4.45 -7.96 -6.95
C HIS A 40 5.37 -6.78 -7.31
N THR A 41 6.61 -6.84 -6.87
CA THR A 41 7.57 -5.78 -7.13
C THR A 41 8.38 -6.08 -8.38
N GLU A 42 8.47 -5.09 -9.27
CA GLU A 42 9.28 -5.11 -10.49
C GLU A 42 10.52 -4.21 -10.35
N ILE A 43 10.41 -3.17 -9.53
CA ILE A 43 11.48 -2.19 -9.26
C ILE A 43 11.57 -1.98 -7.75
N GLY A 44 12.77 -1.86 -7.22
CA GLY A 44 13.06 -1.80 -5.79
C GLY A 44 13.44 -3.17 -5.21
N PRO A 45 13.03 -3.51 -3.99
CA PRO A 45 13.25 -4.87 -3.47
C PRO A 45 12.52 -5.90 -4.33
N LEU A 46 13.28 -6.73 -5.05
CA LEU A 46 12.73 -7.74 -5.97
C LEU A 46 12.18 -8.97 -5.23
N ASN A 47 11.44 -9.81 -5.96
CA ASN A 47 10.84 -11.05 -5.43
C ASN A 47 9.96 -10.81 -4.20
N ARG A 48 9.14 -9.78 -4.24
CA ARG A 48 8.24 -9.42 -3.17
C ARG A 48 6.80 -9.37 -3.66
N VAL A 49 5.87 -9.90 -2.86
CA VAL A 49 4.43 -9.65 -3.02
C VAL A 49 3.94 -8.74 -1.91
N ILE A 50 3.01 -7.85 -2.25
CA ILE A 50 2.40 -6.89 -1.33
C ILE A 50 0.89 -7.03 -1.46
N HIS A 51 0.20 -7.20 -0.34
CA HIS A 51 -1.25 -7.23 -0.34
C HIS A 51 -1.85 -6.37 0.76
N VAL A 52 -2.98 -5.75 0.46
CA VAL A 52 -3.59 -4.69 1.28
C VAL A 52 -5.02 -5.04 1.65
N TRP A 53 -5.32 -4.94 2.94
CA TRP A 53 -6.60 -5.32 3.53
C TRP A 53 -7.15 -4.18 4.39
N PRO A 54 -8.28 -3.56 4.04
CA PRO A 54 -8.98 -2.62 4.90
C PRO A 54 -9.81 -3.37 5.95
N TYR A 55 -9.95 -2.76 7.13
CA TYR A 55 -10.84 -3.20 8.21
C TYR A 55 -11.40 -1.98 8.94
N ASP A 56 -12.57 -2.11 9.50
CA ASP A 56 -13.14 -1.03 10.33
C ASP A 56 -12.30 -0.79 11.59
N ASN A 57 -11.80 -1.87 12.20
CA ASN A 57 -10.99 -1.84 13.42
C ASN A 57 -10.18 -3.13 13.62
N PHE A 58 -9.41 -3.20 14.71
CA PHE A 58 -8.60 -4.37 15.05
C PHE A 58 -9.42 -5.61 15.41
N GLU A 59 -10.61 -5.44 15.96
CA GLU A 59 -11.48 -6.56 16.33
C GLU A 59 -11.98 -7.27 15.09
N GLU A 60 -12.43 -6.50 14.09
CA GLU A 60 -12.83 -7.05 12.79
C GLU A 60 -11.67 -7.76 12.11
N ARG A 61 -10.49 -7.13 12.07
CA ARG A 61 -9.28 -7.76 11.52
C ARG A 61 -9.00 -9.10 12.19
N THR A 62 -9.04 -9.14 13.52
CA THR A 62 -8.74 -10.35 14.30
C THR A 62 -9.76 -11.44 14.01
N ARG A 63 -11.05 -11.11 14.03
CA ARG A 63 -12.15 -12.02 13.71
C ARG A 63 -12.03 -12.56 12.29
N ALA A 64 -11.91 -11.69 11.29
CA ALA A 64 -11.84 -12.08 9.88
C ALA A 64 -10.66 -13.04 9.60
N ARG A 65 -9.50 -12.79 10.23
CA ARG A 65 -8.32 -13.65 10.11
C ARG A 65 -8.53 -15.00 10.78
N ALA A 66 -9.12 -15.02 11.98
CA ALA A 66 -9.40 -16.24 12.73
C ALA A 66 -10.42 -17.13 11.99
N GLU A 67 -11.52 -16.54 11.50
CA GLU A 67 -12.54 -17.27 10.75
C GLU A 67 -12.00 -17.86 9.45
N ALA A 68 -11.21 -17.10 8.69
CA ALA A 68 -10.57 -17.62 7.49
C ALA A 68 -9.62 -18.80 7.80
N ALA A 69 -8.85 -18.73 8.88
CA ALA A 69 -7.92 -19.79 9.29
C ALA A 69 -8.65 -21.09 9.70
N LYS A 70 -9.81 -20.99 10.38
CA LYS A 70 -10.64 -22.13 10.78
C LYS A 70 -11.09 -23.00 9.58
N THR A 71 -11.14 -22.41 8.39
CA THR A 71 -11.52 -23.16 7.18
C THR A 71 -10.49 -24.22 6.77
N GLY A 72 -9.25 -24.12 7.24
CA GLY A 72 -8.13 -24.96 6.82
C GLY A 72 -7.66 -24.72 5.37
N GLN A 73 -8.32 -23.81 4.63
CA GLN A 73 -8.00 -23.47 3.24
C GLN A 73 -7.26 -22.13 3.12
N TRP A 74 -7.21 -21.35 4.21
CA TRP A 74 -6.46 -20.12 4.33
C TRP A 74 -5.58 -20.15 5.58
N PRO A 75 -4.34 -19.66 5.59
CA PRO A 75 -3.61 -18.99 4.47
C PRO A 75 -3.16 -19.99 3.39
N PRO A 76 -2.82 -19.49 2.17
CA PRO A 76 -2.24 -20.33 1.14
C PRO A 76 -0.92 -20.96 1.60
N LYS A 77 -0.64 -22.16 1.13
CA LYS A 77 0.59 -22.90 1.47
C LYS A 77 1.79 -22.32 0.68
N ILE A 78 2.31 -21.19 1.13
CA ILE A 78 3.44 -20.46 0.51
C ILE A 78 4.65 -20.33 1.41
N GLY A 79 4.61 -20.88 2.64
CA GLY A 79 5.66 -20.70 3.64
C GLY A 79 7.05 -21.16 3.17
N GLU A 80 7.13 -22.18 2.34
CA GLU A 80 8.38 -22.69 1.76
C GLU A 80 9.09 -21.67 0.84
N PHE A 81 8.34 -20.73 0.27
CA PHE A 81 8.86 -19.68 -0.63
C PHE A 81 9.19 -18.38 0.11
N CYS A 82 8.67 -18.19 1.32
CA CYS A 82 8.84 -16.94 2.07
C CYS A 82 10.21 -16.90 2.76
N VAL A 83 10.91 -15.78 2.59
CA VAL A 83 12.17 -15.47 3.26
C VAL A 83 11.93 -14.56 4.46
N ALA A 84 11.08 -13.55 4.30
CA ALA A 84 10.68 -12.63 5.35
C ALA A 84 9.22 -12.21 5.18
N LEU A 85 8.55 -11.95 6.29
CA LEU A 85 7.15 -11.53 6.32
C LEU A 85 7.02 -10.27 7.17
N GLN A 86 6.38 -9.25 6.63
CA GLN A 86 6.11 -7.99 7.33
C GLN A 86 4.62 -7.68 7.27
N SER A 87 4.08 -7.16 8.37
CA SER A 87 2.70 -6.69 8.48
C SER A 87 2.69 -5.35 9.17
N GLU A 88 2.16 -4.35 8.51
CA GLU A 88 2.12 -2.98 9.01
C GLU A 88 0.68 -2.48 9.02
N ILE A 89 0.33 -1.72 10.05
CA ILE A 89 -0.99 -1.12 10.20
C ILE A 89 -0.88 0.40 10.00
N TYR A 90 -1.76 0.90 9.15
CA TYR A 90 -1.81 2.31 8.79
C TYR A 90 -3.19 2.91 9.05
N ILE A 91 -3.20 4.21 9.28
CA ILE A 91 -4.40 5.04 9.34
C ILE A 91 -4.49 5.84 8.04
N PRO A 92 -5.63 5.80 7.32
CA PRO A 92 -5.80 6.62 6.12
C PRO A 92 -5.87 8.11 6.46
N THR A 93 -5.27 8.93 5.61
CA THR A 93 -5.44 10.39 5.70
C THR A 93 -6.86 10.80 5.29
N PRO A 94 -7.35 11.99 5.72
CA PRO A 94 -8.70 12.46 5.36
C PRO A 94 -8.96 12.57 3.85
N PHE A 95 -7.92 12.75 3.04
CA PHE A 95 -8.00 12.85 1.59
C PHE A 95 -7.65 11.54 0.86
N SER A 96 -7.34 10.46 1.61
CA SER A 96 -7.12 9.16 0.98
C SER A 96 -8.41 8.67 0.34
N PRO A 97 -8.40 8.25 -0.94
CA PRO A 97 -9.60 7.71 -1.55
C PRO A 97 -10.03 6.40 -0.87
N PRO A 98 -11.30 6.00 -1.01
CA PRO A 98 -11.76 4.69 -0.57
C PRO A 98 -10.89 3.58 -1.15
N LEU A 99 -10.50 2.64 -0.30
CA LEU A 99 -9.64 1.52 -0.70
C LEU A 99 -10.52 0.35 -1.16
N GLU A 100 -10.71 0.26 -2.46
CA GLU A 100 -11.54 -0.74 -3.13
C GLU A 100 -10.74 -1.47 -4.20
N PRO A 101 -11.06 -2.76 -4.50
CA PRO A 101 -10.45 -3.49 -5.60
C PRO A 101 -10.77 -2.81 -6.93
N ARG A 102 -9.76 -2.29 -7.61
CA ARG A 102 -9.93 -1.68 -8.94
C ARG A 102 -8.60 -1.59 -9.67
N GLU A 103 -8.66 -1.63 -10.98
CA GLU A 103 -7.50 -1.41 -11.85
C GLU A 103 -7.42 0.09 -12.19
N LEU A 104 -6.34 0.74 -11.77
CA LEU A 104 -6.11 2.17 -11.97
C LEU A 104 -4.94 2.46 -12.89
N GLY A 105 -4.17 1.43 -13.28
CA GLY A 105 -3.03 1.55 -14.17
C GLY A 105 -2.22 0.27 -14.27
N GLY A 106 -1.24 0.26 -15.17
CA GLY A 106 -0.34 -0.88 -15.38
C GLY A 106 0.78 -0.98 -14.35
N ILE A 107 1.14 0.14 -13.70
CA ILE A 107 2.13 0.18 -12.61
C ILE A 107 1.64 0.99 -11.42
N TYR A 108 2.10 0.60 -10.25
CA TYR A 108 1.78 1.25 -8.97
C TYR A 108 3.07 1.64 -8.26
N GLU A 109 3.27 2.95 -8.02
CA GLU A 109 4.43 3.45 -7.28
C GLU A 109 4.07 3.59 -5.81
N ILE A 110 4.62 2.72 -4.97
CA ILE A 110 4.54 2.82 -3.52
C ILE A 110 5.73 3.64 -3.03
N ARG A 111 5.45 4.74 -2.36
CA ARG A 111 6.47 5.61 -1.75
C ARG A 111 6.26 5.64 -0.25
N SER A 112 7.32 5.28 0.47
CA SER A 112 7.32 5.31 1.94
C SER A 112 8.42 6.26 2.42
N TYR A 113 8.07 7.14 3.35
CA TYR A 113 8.99 8.06 4.01
C TYR A 113 8.87 7.92 5.51
N THR A 114 9.97 8.11 6.23
CA THR A 114 9.94 8.32 7.67
C THR A 114 10.03 9.81 7.91
N LEU A 115 8.99 10.38 8.54
CA LEU A 115 8.94 11.79 8.90
C LEU A 115 9.61 12.03 10.25
N ALA A 116 9.96 13.27 10.53
CA ALA A 116 10.38 13.67 11.87
C ALA A 116 9.26 13.42 12.89
N PRO A 117 9.56 13.12 14.16
CA PRO A 117 8.55 12.98 15.21
C PRO A 117 7.63 14.19 15.27
N GLY A 118 6.31 13.95 15.34
CA GLY A 118 5.30 15.02 15.38
C GLY A 118 4.98 15.67 14.02
N ALA A 119 5.60 15.28 12.91
CA ALA A 119 5.42 15.92 11.60
C ALA A 119 4.14 15.45 10.85
N ILE A 120 3.48 14.39 11.28
CA ILE A 120 2.30 13.83 10.58
C ILE A 120 1.16 14.86 10.42
N PRO A 121 0.71 15.61 11.45
CA PRO A 121 -0.36 16.59 11.29
C PRO A 121 -0.02 17.66 10.26
N GLY A 122 1.16 18.25 10.33
CA GLY A 122 1.62 19.25 9.36
C GLY A 122 1.78 18.68 7.94
N GLN A 123 2.10 17.41 7.81
CA GLN A 123 2.15 16.75 6.50
C GLN A 123 0.74 16.56 5.90
N ILE A 124 -0.24 16.19 6.72
CA ILE A 124 -1.64 16.09 6.31
C ILE A 124 -2.13 17.44 5.81
N GLU A 125 -1.90 18.51 6.59
CA GLU A 125 -2.31 19.87 6.22
C GLU A 125 -1.72 20.33 4.89
N ARG A 126 -0.41 20.18 4.71
CA ARG A 126 0.28 20.56 3.46
C ARG A 126 -0.26 19.79 2.24
N TRP A 127 -0.53 18.51 2.41
CA TRP A 127 -1.07 17.70 1.34
C TRP A 127 -2.52 18.01 1.02
N SER A 128 -3.35 18.23 2.05
CA SER A 128 -4.76 18.60 1.88
C SER A 128 -4.94 19.84 0.99
N GLY A 129 -4.05 20.82 1.10
CA GLY A 129 -4.07 22.04 0.29
C GLY A 129 -3.64 21.85 -1.18
N ARG A 130 -3.09 20.70 -1.56
CA ARG A 130 -2.52 20.49 -2.91
C ARG A 130 -2.99 19.22 -3.61
N ILE A 131 -3.54 18.26 -2.86
CA ILE A 131 -3.85 16.94 -3.38
C ILE A 131 -4.89 16.97 -4.51
N ALA A 132 -5.87 17.87 -4.43
CA ALA A 132 -6.93 18.00 -5.43
C ALA A 132 -6.37 18.30 -6.83
N GLU A 133 -5.33 19.13 -6.93
CA GLU A 133 -4.68 19.41 -8.21
C GLU A 133 -3.77 18.26 -8.64
N ARG A 134 -3.08 17.62 -7.70
CA ARG A 134 -2.18 16.50 -8.02
C ARG A 134 -2.92 15.28 -8.57
N VAL A 135 -4.09 14.94 -8.06
CA VAL A 135 -4.87 13.77 -8.51
C VAL A 135 -5.44 13.94 -9.91
N LYS A 136 -5.51 15.16 -10.45
CA LYS A 136 -5.88 15.41 -11.85
C LYS A 136 -4.83 14.88 -12.83
N LEU A 137 -3.59 14.68 -12.38
CA LEU A 137 -2.48 14.23 -13.22
C LEU A 137 -2.33 12.71 -13.23
N SER A 138 -2.59 12.03 -12.10
CA SER A 138 -2.64 10.57 -12.02
C SER A 138 -3.44 10.14 -10.79
N PRO A 139 -4.05 8.95 -10.79
CA PRO A 139 -4.83 8.45 -9.67
C PRO A 139 -3.96 8.27 -8.40
N LEU A 140 -4.48 8.77 -7.26
CA LEU A 140 -4.02 8.38 -5.94
C LEU A 140 -4.76 7.10 -5.55
N VAL A 141 -4.02 6.05 -5.24
CA VAL A 141 -4.57 4.78 -4.75
C VAL A 141 -4.84 4.84 -3.25
N GLY A 142 -3.92 5.44 -2.51
CA GLY A 142 -4.04 5.65 -1.09
C GLY A 142 -2.92 6.53 -0.53
N CYS A 143 -3.19 7.15 0.62
CA CYS A 143 -2.22 7.90 1.38
C CYS A 143 -2.46 7.68 2.87
N TRP A 144 -1.49 7.11 3.56
CA TRP A 144 -1.64 6.60 4.93
C TRP A 144 -0.43 6.95 5.78
N TYR A 145 -0.60 6.87 7.09
CA TYR A 145 0.50 7.00 8.06
C TYR A 145 0.45 5.86 9.08
N SER A 146 1.63 5.48 9.61
CA SER A 146 1.73 4.41 10.59
C SER A 146 1.36 4.88 11.99
N GLU A 147 0.61 4.03 12.70
CA GLU A 147 0.27 4.19 14.12
C GLU A 147 0.93 3.10 14.97
N PHE A 148 1.30 1.96 14.35
CA PHE A 148 1.85 0.79 15.03
C PHE A 148 3.13 0.29 14.35
N GLY A 149 4.05 -0.22 15.15
CA GLY A 149 5.36 -0.67 14.68
C GLY A 149 6.31 0.51 14.48
N GLY A 150 6.90 0.64 13.30
CA GLY A 150 7.75 1.80 12.97
C GLY A 150 6.90 3.06 12.82
N LEU A 151 7.04 4.00 13.76
CA LEU A 151 6.26 5.24 13.79
C LEU A 151 6.71 6.25 12.74
N ASN A 152 5.85 7.25 12.50
CA ASN A 152 6.08 8.36 11.58
C ASN A 152 6.30 7.96 10.11
N LYS A 153 5.91 6.77 9.71
CA LYS A 153 5.89 6.39 8.30
C LYS A 153 4.74 7.11 7.61
N TRP A 154 5.03 7.63 6.43
CA TRP A 154 4.08 8.22 5.50
C TRP A 154 4.14 7.45 4.21
N VAL A 155 3.05 6.76 3.87
CA VAL A 155 2.96 5.92 2.68
C VAL A 155 1.93 6.51 1.73
N HIS A 156 2.30 6.63 0.46
CA HIS A 156 1.34 6.99 -0.57
C HIS A 156 1.59 6.19 -1.85
N ILE A 157 0.51 5.87 -2.55
CA ILE A 157 0.52 4.98 -3.70
C ILE A 157 -0.13 5.70 -4.88
N TRP A 158 0.58 5.74 -6.00
CA TRP A 158 0.13 6.34 -7.26
C TRP A 158 0.06 5.29 -8.34
N ALA A 159 -1.00 5.35 -9.17
CA ALA A 159 -1.10 4.51 -10.35
C ALA A 159 -0.72 5.28 -11.61
N TYR A 160 -0.10 4.57 -12.57
CA TYR A 160 0.27 5.07 -13.88
C TYR A 160 0.07 3.97 -14.91
N LYS A 161 -0.15 4.35 -16.16
CA LYS A 161 -0.24 3.41 -17.27
C LYS A 161 1.07 2.61 -17.41
N ASP A 162 2.21 3.32 -17.40
CA ASP A 162 3.55 2.77 -17.54
C ASP A 162 4.61 3.70 -16.92
N ALA A 163 5.87 3.28 -16.93
CA ALA A 163 6.99 4.04 -16.38
C ALA A 163 7.27 5.35 -17.14
N GLY A 164 6.98 5.41 -18.44
CA GLY A 164 7.10 6.61 -19.25
C GLY A 164 6.07 7.65 -18.84
N GLU A 165 4.82 7.26 -18.67
CA GLU A 165 3.77 8.15 -18.15
C GLU A 165 4.12 8.66 -16.75
N ARG A 166 4.56 7.78 -15.84
CA ARG A 166 5.04 8.19 -14.52
C ARG A 166 6.09 9.29 -14.61
N SER A 167 7.08 9.14 -15.47
CA SER A 167 8.16 10.12 -15.62
C SER A 167 7.65 11.45 -16.14
N ARG A 168 6.79 11.47 -17.15
CA ARG A 168 6.17 12.67 -17.72
C ARG A 168 5.31 13.41 -16.70
N ILE A 169 4.43 12.68 -16.00
CA ILE A 169 3.52 13.27 -14.99
C ILE A 169 4.32 13.89 -13.83
N ARG A 170 5.37 13.22 -13.37
CA ARG A 170 6.22 13.75 -12.30
C ARG A 170 6.93 15.02 -12.73
N ALA A 171 7.48 15.05 -13.93
CA ALA A 171 8.09 16.26 -14.48
C ALA A 171 7.08 17.40 -14.61
N GLN A 172 5.89 17.13 -15.13
CA GLN A 172 4.81 18.09 -15.24
C GLN A 172 4.38 18.66 -13.87
N ALA A 173 4.20 17.79 -12.87
CA ALA A 173 3.80 18.19 -11.53
C ALA A 173 4.86 19.10 -10.86
N MET A 174 6.14 18.83 -11.10
CA MET A 174 7.24 19.67 -10.60
C MET A 174 7.33 21.02 -11.33
N SER A 175 7.29 21.03 -12.66
CA SER A 175 7.42 22.24 -13.46
C SER A 175 6.25 23.21 -13.26
N SER A 176 5.04 22.70 -13.03
CA SER A 176 3.86 23.51 -12.75
C SER A 176 3.77 24.00 -11.30
N GLY A 177 4.67 23.57 -10.41
CA GLY A 177 4.64 23.91 -8.99
C GLY A 177 3.47 23.27 -8.22
N VAL A 178 2.72 22.38 -8.86
CA VAL A 178 1.61 21.66 -8.21
C VAL A 178 2.13 20.70 -7.15
N TRP A 179 3.26 20.04 -7.44
CA TRP A 179 3.79 18.97 -6.58
C TRP A 179 5.33 18.85 -6.64
N PRO A 180 6.04 18.56 -5.54
CA PRO A 180 5.53 18.25 -4.20
C PRO A 180 5.11 19.50 -3.40
N PRO A 181 4.29 19.36 -2.35
CA PRO A 181 4.06 20.44 -1.39
C PRO A 181 5.39 20.84 -0.72
N PRO A 182 5.66 22.13 -0.53
CA PRO A 182 6.91 22.58 0.11
C PRO A 182 6.97 22.19 1.59
N GLY A 183 8.18 22.10 2.15
CA GLY A 183 8.40 21.97 3.59
C GLY A 183 8.20 20.56 4.17
N ALA A 184 8.38 19.49 3.38
CA ALA A 184 8.37 18.13 3.92
C ALA A 184 9.49 17.96 4.99
N GLN A 185 9.09 17.57 6.21
CA GLN A 185 10.02 17.30 7.30
C GLN A 185 10.35 15.81 7.34
N LEU A 186 11.29 15.39 6.50
CA LEU A 186 11.82 14.03 6.52
C LEU A 186 12.76 13.87 7.72
N ARG A 187 12.79 12.65 8.28
CA ARG A 187 13.81 12.30 9.25
C ARG A 187 15.19 12.37 8.58
N ALA A 188 16.13 13.02 9.20
CA ALA A 188 17.54 12.95 8.77
C ALA A 188 17.99 11.47 8.82
N ALA A 189 18.77 11.07 7.82
CA ALA A 189 19.35 9.74 7.72
C ALA A 189 20.36 9.52 8.85
#